data_aef3d45fdbf3f6bf1c5354428f62c65f
#
_entry.id   aef3d45fdbf3f6bf1c5354428f62c65f
#
_cell.length_a   1.000
_cell.length_b   1.000
_cell.length_c   1.000
_cell.angle_alpha   90.00
_cell.angle_beta   90.00
_cell.angle_gamma   90.00
#
_symmetry.space_group_name_H-M   'P 1'
#
loop_
_entity.id
_entity.type
_entity.pdbx_description
1 polymer ?
#
loop_
_entity_poly.entity_id
_entity_poly.type
_entity_poly.pdbx_seq_one_letter_code
_entity_poly.pdbx_strand_id
1 'polypeptide(L)'
;RKLEELKYKKVFTRSKKDLDLRDQKKVLKYLSTIKPDAVILAAAKVGGIEANNTLRGEFIYDNLSIQNSVIHSSYLAGVKNLIFLGSSCIYPKLSKQPIKEKYLLSGYLEKTNEPYAIAKIAGINLCESYNIQYNLNYKCLMPCNAYGINDDYDPIKSHFFPALIKKIVDAIRYRKKAIYIWGNGKPLRELI
;
A
#
# COMPACT_ATOMS: atom_id res chain seq x y z
N ARG A 1 -4.28 -15.25 7.22
CA ARG A 1 -5.27 -15.38 8.32
C ARG A 1 -6.71 -15.27 7.79
N LYS A 2 -7.19 -14.09 7.28
CA LYS A 2 -8.58 -13.94 6.80
C LYS A 2 -8.94 -14.91 5.67
N LEU A 3 -8.05 -15.13 4.72
CA LEU A 3 -8.25 -16.10 3.65
C LEU A 3 -8.32 -17.54 4.18
N GLU A 4 -7.54 -17.87 5.18
CA GLU A 4 -7.59 -19.19 5.86
C GLU A 4 -8.90 -19.37 6.62
N GLU A 5 -9.37 -18.33 7.35
CA GLU A 5 -10.69 -18.31 8.01
C GLU A 5 -11.82 -18.54 6.99
N LEU A 6 -11.68 -17.98 5.77
CA LEU A 6 -12.60 -18.16 4.66
C LEU A 6 -12.41 -19.51 3.92
N LYS A 7 -11.59 -20.42 4.47
CA LYS A 7 -11.35 -21.78 3.97
C LYS A 7 -10.72 -21.84 2.58
N TYR A 8 -9.94 -20.82 2.16
CA TYR A 8 -9.11 -20.96 0.97
C TYR A 8 -8.06 -22.06 1.20
N LYS A 9 -8.03 -23.06 0.31
CA LYS A 9 -7.25 -24.30 0.50
C LYS A 9 -5.73 -24.08 0.47
N LYS A 10 -5.27 -23.09 -0.32
CA LYS A 10 -3.84 -22.82 -0.46
C LYS A 10 -3.61 -21.30 -0.46
N VAL A 11 -2.94 -20.82 0.56
CA VAL A 11 -2.50 -19.41 0.67
C VAL A 11 -0.97 -19.40 0.71
N PHE A 12 -0.35 -18.80 -0.28
CA PHE A 12 1.10 -18.70 -0.40
C PHE A 12 1.57 -17.31 0.02
N THR A 13 2.44 -17.25 1.00
CA THR A 13 3.11 -16.01 1.43
C THR A 13 4.62 -16.20 1.44
N ARG A 14 5.39 -15.12 1.27
CA ARG A 14 6.85 -15.12 1.39
C ARG A 14 7.31 -13.88 2.13
N SER A 15 8.32 -14.04 2.95
CA SER A 15 9.00 -12.90 3.56
C SER A 15 9.93 -12.24 2.52
N LYS A 16 10.31 -10.98 2.76
CA LYS A 16 11.29 -10.28 1.91
C LYS A 16 12.65 -11.02 1.83
N LYS A 17 13.01 -11.75 2.90
CA LYS A 17 14.26 -12.53 2.92
C LYS A 17 14.20 -13.73 1.97
N ASP A 18 13.02 -14.35 1.83
CA ASP A 18 12.83 -15.51 0.98
C ASP A 18 12.60 -15.13 -0.49
N LEU A 19 11.91 -14.00 -0.72
CA LEU A 19 11.59 -13.50 -2.05
C LEU A 19 11.56 -11.97 -2.04
N ASP A 20 12.64 -11.34 -2.49
CA ASP A 20 12.65 -9.90 -2.75
C ASP A 20 11.84 -9.64 -4.03
N LEU A 21 10.70 -8.97 -3.86
CA LEU A 21 9.77 -8.69 -4.96
C LEU A 21 10.32 -7.70 -6.00
N ARG A 22 11.47 -7.07 -5.76
CA ARG A 22 12.18 -6.23 -6.74
C ARG A 22 12.95 -7.08 -7.76
N ASP A 23 13.24 -8.33 -7.42
CA ASP A 23 13.91 -9.27 -8.33
C ASP A 23 12.88 -9.99 -9.22
N GLN A 24 12.62 -9.40 -10.39
CA GLN A 24 11.62 -9.90 -11.34
C GLN A 24 11.87 -11.35 -11.76
N LYS A 25 13.14 -11.78 -11.91
CA LYS A 25 13.46 -13.16 -12.32
C LYS A 25 13.02 -14.16 -11.25
N LYS A 26 13.30 -13.86 -9.99
CA LYS A 26 12.86 -14.71 -8.87
C LYS A 26 11.35 -14.71 -8.70
N VAL A 27 10.71 -13.55 -8.85
CA VAL A 27 9.24 -13.44 -8.78
C VAL A 27 8.58 -14.26 -9.89
N LEU A 28 9.04 -14.13 -11.13
CA LEU A 28 8.53 -14.91 -12.26
C LEU A 28 8.70 -16.41 -12.02
N LYS A 29 9.92 -16.85 -11.64
CA LYS A 29 10.19 -18.26 -11.31
C LYS A 29 9.24 -18.78 -10.25
N TYR A 30 9.04 -18.01 -9.18
CA TYR A 30 8.15 -18.38 -8.08
C TYR A 30 6.70 -18.52 -8.54
N LEU A 31 6.14 -17.50 -9.21
CA LEU A 31 4.76 -17.53 -9.70
C LEU A 31 4.52 -18.64 -10.73
N SER A 32 5.47 -18.88 -11.64
CA SER A 32 5.40 -19.99 -12.62
C SER A 32 5.42 -21.37 -11.95
N THR A 33 6.08 -21.49 -10.79
CA THR A 33 6.13 -22.74 -10.02
C THR A 33 4.83 -23.00 -9.27
N ILE A 34 4.29 -22.00 -8.56
CA ILE A 34 3.10 -22.18 -7.73
C ILE A 34 1.79 -22.06 -8.50
N LYS A 35 1.80 -21.40 -9.67
CA LYS A 35 0.65 -21.16 -10.56
C LYS A 35 -0.61 -20.75 -9.79
N PRO A 36 -0.62 -19.61 -9.11
CA PRO A 36 -1.75 -19.22 -8.29
C PRO A 36 -2.94 -18.79 -9.16
N ASP A 37 -4.17 -19.05 -8.69
CA ASP A 37 -5.41 -18.58 -9.34
C ASP A 37 -5.56 -17.06 -9.29
N ALA A 38 -5.01 -16.46 -8.23
CA ALA A 38 -5.03 -15.01 -8.03
C ALA A 38 -3.81 -14.54 -7.23
N VAL A 39 -3.39 -13.30 -7.48
CA VAL A 39 -2.33 -12.61 -6.72
C VAL A 39 -2.91 -11.41 -6.00
N ILE A 40 -2.60 -11.25 -4.72
CA ILE A 40 -2.90 -10.03 -3.95
C ILE A 40 -1.58 -9.33 -3.66
N LEU A 41 -1.33 -8.23 -4.35
CA LEU A 41 -0.12 -7.42 -4.15
C LEU A 41 -0.39 -6.36 -3.08
N ALA A 42 -0.16 -6.76 -1.82
CA ALA A 42 -0.24 -5.88 -0.66
C ALA A 42 1.15 -5.33 -0.25
N ALA A 43 2.23 -5.89 -0.80
CA ALA A 43 3.58 -5.47 -0.47
C ALA A 43 3.92 -4.11 -1.08
N ALA A 44 4.50 -3.24 -0.26
CA ALA A 44 4.99 -1.94 -0.67
C ALA A 44 6.03 -1.43 0.35
N LYS A 45 6.86 -0.47 -0.04
CA LYS A 45 7.60 0.36 0.91
C LYS A 45 6.64 1.45 1.41
N VAL A 46 6.28 1.36 2.68
CA VAL A 46 5.34 2.28 3.34
C VAL A 46 6.00 2.95 4.54
N GLY A 47 5.42 4.06 4.99
CA GLY A 47 5.89 4.78 6.16
C GLY A 47 5.10 6.06 6.40
N GLY A 48 5.29 6.67 7.56
CA GLY A 48 4.68 7.95 7.92
C GLY A 48 5.19 9.12 7.05
N ILE A 49 4.68 10.31 7.33
CA ILE A 49 4.99 11.56 6.57
C ILE A 49 6.51 11.83 6.56
N GLU A 50 7.17 11.68 7.70
CA GLU A 50 8.62 11.94 7.82
C GLU A 50 9.43 11.02 6.91
N ALA A 51 9.16 9.70 6.95
CA ALA A 51 9.86 8.74 6.10
C ALA A 51 9.60 8.99 4.60
N ASN A 52 8.37 9.31 4.22
CA ASN A 52 8.04 9.66 2.84
C ASN A 52 8.79 10.91 2.36
N ASN A 53 8.93 11.90 3.23
CA ASN A 53 9.56 13.17 2.87
C ASN A 53 11.08 13.08 2.82
N THR A 54 11.70 12.23 3.63
CA THR A 54 13.18 12.08 3.73
C THR A 54 13.73 11.02 2.78
N LEU A 55 13.02 9.90 2.59
CA LEU A 55 13.47 8.76 1.77
C LEU A 55 12.80 8.74 0.38
N ARG A 56 12.62 9.91 -0.23
CA ARG A 56 11.85 10.10 -1.47
C ARG A 56 12.28 9.17 -2.61
N GLY A 57 13.58 9.11 -2.87
CA GLY A 57 14.14 8.25 -3.94
C GLY A 57 13.89 6.77 -3.71
N GLU A 58 14.04 6.31 -2.46
CA GLU A 58 13.77 4.93 -2.12
C GLU A 58 12.28 4.58 -2.20
N PHE A 59 11.39 5.49 -1.79
CA PHE A 59 9.95 5.25 -1.86
C PHE A 59 9.46 5.10 -3.30
N ILE A 60 9.90 5.94 -4.23
CA ILE A 60 9.50 5.79 -5.63
C ILE A 60 10.14 4.57 -6.26
N TYR A 61 11.46 4.36 -6.07
CA TYR A 61 12.19 3.28 -6.71
C TYR A 61 11.73 1.89 -6.24
N ASP A 62 11.66 1.68 -4.91
CA ASP A 62 11.27 0.38 -4.36
C ASP A 62 9.83 0.02 -4.74
N ASN A 63 8.90 0.98 -4.68
CA ASN A 63 7.51 0.70 -5.03
C ASN A 63 7.32 0.43 -6.53
N LEU A 64 7.97 1.20 -7.42
CA LEU A 64 7.96 0.91 -8.85
C LEU A 64 8.58 -0.46 -9.15
N SER A 65 9.70 -0.78 -8.53
CA SER A 65 10.38 -2.08 -8.74
C SER A 65 9.51 -3.25 -8.29
N ILE A 66 8.89 -3.17 -7.10
CA ILE A 66 8.00 -4.21 -6.57
C ILE A 66 6.79 -4.42 -7.50
N GLN A 67 6.07 -3.35 -7.80
CA GLN A 67 4.82 -3.47 -8.56
C GLN A 67 5.07 -3.88 -10.01
N ASN A 68 6.07 -3.32 -10.69
CA ASN A 68 6.42 -3.70 -12.05
C ASN A 68 6.82 -5.18 -12.12
N SER A 69 7.67 -5.62 -11.19
CA SER A 69 8.10 -7.00 -11.09
C SER A 69 6.92 -7.96 -10.90
N VAL A 70 6.04 -7.69 -9.91
CA VAL A 70 4.94 -8.61 -9.58
C VAL A 70 3.84 -8.58 -10.64
N ILE A 71 3.42 -7.41 -11.11
CA ILE A 71 2.34 -7.29 -12.10
C ILE A 71 2.76 -7.94 -13.41
N HIS A 72 3.98 -7.62 -13.90
CA HIS A 72 4.48 -8.21 -15.16
C HIS A 72 4.72 -9.71 -15.04
N SER A 73 5.33 -10.16 -13.93
CA SER A 73 5.54 -11.61 -13.72
C SER A 73 4.23 -12.39 -13.55
N SER A 74 3.20 -11.77 -12.99
CA SER A 74 1.86 -12.39 -12.92
C SER A 74 1.30 -12.63 -14.31
N TYR A 75 1.41 -11.63 -15.20
CA TYR A 75 1.01 -11.80 -16.60
C TYR A 75 1.80 -12.91 -17.29
N LEU A 76 3.13 -12.90 -17.21
CA LEU A 76 3.99 -13.91 -17.84
C LEU A 76 3.75 -15.32 -17.30
N ALA A 77 3.38 -15.45 -16.01
CA ALA A 77 3.02 -16.73 -15.39
C ALA A 77 1.60 -17.18 -15.69
N GLY A 78 0.83 -16.44 -16.49
CA GLY A 78 -0.55 -16.76 -16.87
C GLY A 78 -1.60 -16.48 -15.80
N VAL A 79 -1.28 -15.71 -14.76
CA VAL A 79 -2.24 -15.32 -13.70
C VAL A 79 -3.27 -14.33 -14.28
N LYS A 80 -4.54 -14.72 -14.26
CA LYS A 80 -5.63 -13.90 -14.81
C LYS A 80 -6.20 -12.89 -13.83
N ASN A 81 -6.08 -13.13 -12.53
CA ASN A 81 -6.68 -12.30 -11.49
C ASN A 81 -5.59 -11.71 -10.58
N LEU A 82 -5.61 -10.39 -10.42
CA LEU A 82 -4.69 -9.71 -9.50
C LEU A 82 -5.43 -8.58 -8.78
N ILE A 83 -5.14 -8.42 -7.50
CA ILE A 83 -5.56 -7.26 -6.71
C ILE A 83 -4.31 -6.46 -6.36
N PHE A 84 -4.26 -5.21 -6.83
CA PHE A 84 -3.23 -4.25 -6.49
C PHE A 84 -3.75 -3.26 -5.46
N LEU A 85 -3.03 -3.11 -4.34
CA LEU A 85 -3.37 -2.10 -3.35
C LEU A 85 -2.73 -0.77 -3.73
N GLY A 86 -3.55 0.16 -4.19
CA GLY A 86 -3.23 1.57 -4.34
C GLY A 86 -3.17 2.28 -2.98
N SER A 87 -3.59 3.51 -2.95
CA SER A 87 -3.68 4.31 -1.72
C SER A 87 -4.55 5.54 -1.97
N SER A 88 -5.24 6.05 -0.97
CA SER A 88 -5.98 7.32 -1.08
C SER A 88 -5.09 8.55 -1.32
N CYS A 89 -3.77 8.48 -1.07
CA CYS A 89 -2.83 9.57 -1.32
C CYS A 89 -2.54 9.85 -2.80
N ILE A 90 -3.06 9.03 -3.72
CA ILE A 90 -2.95 9.24 -5.18
C ILE A 90 -3.83 10.37 -5.69
N TYR A 91 -4.81 10.79 -4.90
CA TYR A 91 -5.71 11.87 -5.29
C TYR A 91 -5.09 13.25 -5.02
N PRO A 92 -5.50 14.28 -5.79
CA PRO A 92 -5.00 15.63 -5.58
C PRO A 92 -5.21 16.11 -4.14
N LYS A 93 -4.23 16.86 -3.63
CA LYS A 93 -4.26 17.45 -2.27
C LYS A 93 -5.55 18.20 -1.96
N LEU A 94 -6.10 18.91 -2.94
CA LEU A 94 -7.30 19.73 -2.80
C LEU A 94 -8.52 19.11 -3.48
N SER A 95 -8.60 17.79 -3.55
CA SER A 95 -9.78 17.09 -4.06
C SER A 95 -11.04 17.44 -3.28
N LYS A 96 -12.15 17.59 -4.00
CA LYS A 96 -13.48 17.72 -3.38
C LYS A 96 -13.81 16.47 -2.55
N GLN A 97 -14.54 16.68 -1.46
CA GLN A 97 -15.02 15.61 -0.58
C GLN A 97 -16.51 15.34 -0.82
N PRO A 98 -16.94 14.06 -0.82
CA PRO A 98 -16.12 12.85 -0.78
C PRO A 98 -15.29 12.66 -2.05
N ILE A 99 -14.10 12.05 -1.92
CA ILE A 99 -13.21 11.80 -3.06
C ILE A 99 -13.86 10.74 -3.97
N LYS A 100 -13.81 11.00 -5.28
CA LYS A 100 -14.30 10.06 -6.33
C LYS A 100 -13.13 9.61 -7.19
N GLU A 101 -13.18 8.36 -7.69
CA GLU A 101 -12.11 7.79 -8.52
C GLU A 101 -11.74 8.68 -9.72
N LYS A 102 -12.72 9.34 -10.34
CA LYS A 102 -12.51 10.25 -11.47
C LYS A 102 -11.67 11.50 -11.16
N TYR A 103 -11.33 11.73 -9.88
CA TYR A 103 -10.45 12.84 -9.51
C TYR A 103 -8.97 12.46 -9.60
N LEU A 104 -8.65 11.21 -9.94
CA LEU A 104 -7.27 10.80 -10.21
C LEU A 104 -6.67 11.69 -11.31
N LEU A 105 -5.45 12.19 -11.06
CA LEU A 105 -4.70 13.07 -11.98
C LEU A 105 -5.36 14.43 -12.31
N SER A 106 -6.39 14.86 -11.57
CA SER A 106 -7.07 16.14 -11.83
C SER A 106 -6.41 17.35 -11.14
N GLY A 107 -5.27 17.18 -10.49
CA GLY A 107 -4.55 18.25 -9.80
C GLY A 107 -3.27 17.79 -9.12
N TYR A 108 -2.60 18.72 -8.40
CA TYR A 108 -1.33 18.43 -7.73
C TYR A 108 -1.47 17.51 -6.53
N LEU A 109 -0.52 16.59 -6.40
CA LEU A 109 -0.40 15.69 -5.27
C LEU A 109 0.13 16.39 -4.01
N GLU A 110 -0.04 15.78 -2.84
CA GLU A 110 0.62 16.22 -1.61
C GLU A 110 2.14 16.01 -1.71
N LYS A 111 2.91 17.09 -1.61
CA LYS A 111 4.36 17.11 -1.86
C LYS A 111 5.15 16.17 -0.97
N THR A 112 4.74 15.97 0.27
CA THR A 112 5.46 15.14 1.24
C THR A 112 5.46 13.66 0.86
N ASN A 113 4.42 13.17 0.18
CA ASN A 113 4.30 11.77 -0.24
C ASN A 113 4.17 11.58 -1.76
N GLU A 114 4.42 12.64 -2.53
CA GLU A 114 4.31 12.63 -3.99
C GLU A 114 5.05 11.47 -4.68
N PRO A 115 6.31 11.11 -4.31
CA PRO A 115 7.01 9.98 -4.93
C PRO A 115 6.29 8.63 -4.73
N TYR A 116 5.75 8.40 -3.55
CA TYR A 116 4.95 7.21 -3.27
C TYR A 116 3.64 7.21 -4.08
N ALA A 117 2.94 8.34 -4.10
CA ALA A 117 1.69 8.50 -4.84
C ALA A 117 1.90 8.28 -6.35
N ILE A 118 2.96 8.85 -6.93
CA ILE A 118 3.33 8.64 -8.35
C ILE A 118 3.58 7.15 -8.63
N ALA A 119 4.33 6.46 -7.77
CA ALA A 119 4.54 5.03 -7.93
C ALA A 119 3.21 4.26 -7.93
N LYS A 120 2.31 4.56 -6.99
CA LYS A 120 1.00 3.90 -6.93
C LYS A 120 0.11 4.21 -8.15
N ILE A 121 0.11 5.45 -8.64
CA ILE A 121 -0.58 5.83 -9.90
C ILE A 121 -0.04 5.01 -11.08
N ALA A 122 1.28 4.88 -11.20
CA ALA A 122 1.90 4.08 -12.25
C ALA A 122 1.46 2.60 -12.19
N GLY A 123 1.35 2.02 -10.98
CA GLY A 123 0.87 0.64 -10.81
C GLY A 123 -0.60 0.46 -11.21
N ILE A 124 -1.46 1.45 -10.92
CA ILE A 124 -2.86 1.45 -11.35
C ILE A 124 -2.94 1.47 -12.88
N ASN A 125 -2.22 2.41 -13.51
CA ASN A 125 -2.18 2.50 -14.99
C ASN A 125 -1.60 1.23 -15.62
N LEU A 126 -0.61 0.60 -14.99
CA LEU A 126 -0.06 -0.67 -15.47
C LEU A 126 -1.12 -1.77 -15.44
N CYS A 127 -1.87 -1.93 -14.34
CA CYS A 127 -2.97 -2.89 -14.25
C CYS A 127 -4.04 -2.64 -15.32
N GLU A 128 -4.46 -1.39 -15.50
CA GLU A 128 -5.45 -1.00 -16.51
C GLU A 128 -4.97 -1.31 -17.93
N SER A 129 -3.74 -0.94 -18.26
CA SER A 129 -3.13 -1.22 -19.56
C SER A 129 -3.09 -2.72 -19.86
N TYR A 130 -2.74 -3.53 -18.86
CA TYR A 130 -2.71 -4.99 -19.00
C TYR A 130 -4.11 -5.60 -19.16
N ASN A 131 -5.11 -5.06 -18.46
CA ASN A 131 -6.50 -5.47 -18.67
C ASN A 131 -6.95 -5.23 -20.10
N ILE A 132 -6.67 -4.02 -20.63
CA ILE A 132 -7.08 -3.63 -22.01
C ILE A 132 -6.33 -4.47 -23.05
N GLN A 133 -5.01 -4.57 -22.91
CA GLN A 133 -4.16 -5.20 -23.95
C GLN A 133 -4.24 -6.73 -23.93
N TYR A 134 -4.35 -7.34 -22.77
CA TYR A 134 -4.24 -8.81 -22.60
C TYR A 134 -5.52 -9.47 -22.07
N ASN A 135 -6.62 -8.71 -21.96
CA ASN A 135 -7.90 -9.19 -21.45
C ASN A 135 -7.77 -9.89 -20.07
N LEU A 136 -7.13 -9.20 -19.12
CA LEU A 136 -6.93 -9.66 -17.75
C LEU A 136 -7.99 -9.08 -16.80
N ASN A 137 -8.02 -9.56 -15.57
CA ASN A 137 -8.89 -9.09 -14.51
C ASN A 137 -8.04 -8.57 -13.31
N TYR A 138 -7.26 -7.53 -13.54
CA TYR A 138 -6.45 -6.90 -12.51
C TYR A 138 -7.24 -5.74 -11.90
N LYS A 139 -7.56 -5.85 -10.62
CA LYS A 139 -8.34 -4.87 -9.86
C LYS A 139 -7.43 -4.02 -9.00
N CYS A 140 -7.74 -2.72 -8.90
CA CYS A 140 -7.03 -1.79 -8.03
C CYS A 140 -7.97 -1.35 -6.90
N LEU A 141 -7.49 -1.41 -5.66
CA LEU A 141 -8.22 -0.93 -4.49
C LEU A 141 -7.47 0.25 -3.88
N MET A 142 -8.19 1.30 -3.50
CA MET A 142 -7.63 2.49 -2.86
C MET A 142 -8.06 2.54 -1.39
N PRO A 143 -7.43 1.72 -0.53
CA PRO A 143 -7.76 1.75 0.89
C PRO A 143 -7.42 3.11 1.50
N CYS A 144 -8.24 3.57 2.42
CA CYS A 144 -7.90 4.68 3.29
C CYS A 144 -6.95 4.20 4.42
N ASN A 145 -6.92 4.85 5.57
CA ASN A 145 -6.01 4.44 6.65
C ASN A 145 -6.55 3.17 7.34
N ALA A 146 -5.98 2.03 6.97
CA ALA A 146 -6.26 0.77 7.65
C ALA A 146 -5.63 0.76 9.04
N TYR A 147 -6.30 0.16 10.01
CA TYR A 147 -5.78 -0.06 11.35
C TYR A 147 -6.29 -1.40 11.91
N GLY A 148 -5.62 -1.94 12.91
CA GLY A 148 -6.07 -3.18 13.54
C GLY A 148 -5.06 -3.80 14.51
N ILE A 149 -5.43 -4.98 15.05
CA ILE A 149 -4.69 -5.68 16.12
C ILE A 149 -3.22 -5.99 15.75
N ASN A 150 -2.93 -6.19 14.47
CA ASN A 150 -1.58 -6.56 14.00
C ASN A 150 -0.82 -5.37 13.40
N ASP A 151 -1.24 -4.13 13.68
CA ASP A 151 -0.59 -2.94 13.17
C ASP A 151 0.74 -2.67 13.90
N ASP A 152 1.58 -1.82 13.29
CA ASP A 152 2.79 -1.31 13.92
C ASP A 152 2.43 -0.12 14.82
N TYR A 153 2.73 -0.23 16.11
CA TYR A 153 2.46 0.81 17.11
C TYR A 153 3.71 1.63 17.47
N ASP A 154 4.78 1.57 16.65
CA ASP A 154 5.98 2.41 16.86
C ASP A 154 5.60 3.90 16.73
N PRO A 155 5.90 4.75 17.73
CA PRO A 155 5.44 6.15 17.75
C PRO A 155 6.04 7.02 16.63
N ILE A 156 7.12 6.58 15.98
CA ILE A 156 7.86 7.32 14.95
C ILE A 156 7.54 6.77 13.54
N LYS A 157 7.49 5.45 13.41
CA LYS A 157 7.37 4.78 12.10
C LYS A 157 5.94 4.48 11.69
N SER A 158 5.05 4.26 12.66
CA SER A 158 3.67 3.87 12.38
C SER A 158 2.83 5.01 11.80
N HIS A 159 1.68 4.65 11.25
CA HIS A 159 0.67 5.64 10.86
C HIS A 159 0.12 6.39 12.09
N PHE A 160 -0.52 7.54 11.84
CA PHE A 160 -0.92 8.45 12.93
C PHE A 160 -1.85 7.81 13.96
N PHE A 161 -2.77 6.94 13.55
CA PHE A 161 -3.78 6.39 14.45
C PHE A 161 -3.18 5.35 15.42
N PRO A 162 -2.41 4.33 14.98
CA PRO A 162 -1.68 3.45 15.90
C PRO A 162 -0.71 4.21 16.81
N ALA A 163 0.01 5.22 16.27
CA ALA A 163 0.88 6.06 17.09
C ALA A 163 0.11 6.83 18.17
N LEU A 164 -1.08 7.34 17.85
CA LEU A 164 -1.94 8.03 18.81
C LEU A 164 -2.45 7.07 19.90
N ILE A 165 -2.92 5.88 19.51
CA ILE A 165 -3.30 4.82 20.46
C ILE A 165 -2.16 4.53 21.44
N LYS A 166 -0.95 4.31 20.91
CA LYS A 166 0.23 4.05 21.73
C LYS A 166 0.52 5.19 22.69
N LYS A 167 0.47 6.43 22.23
CA LYS A 167 0.69 7.62 23.09
C LYS A 167 -0.35 7.71 24.21
N ILE A 168 -1.62 7.43 23.92
CA ILE A 168 -2.70 7.45 24.92
C ILE A 168 -2.50 6.33 25.95
N VAL A 169 -2.27 5.10 25.49
CA VAL A 169 -2.03 3.94 26.38
C VAL A 169 -0.83 4.18 27.28
N ASP A 170 0.28 4.68 26.73
CA ASP A 170 1.48 5.02 27.51
C ASP A 170 1.19 6.16 28.52
N ALA A 171 0.43 7.16 28.15
CA ALA A 171 0.06 8.24 29.05
C ALA A 171 -0.76 7.73 30.25
N ILE A 172 -1.72 6.85 30.01
CA ILE A 172 -2.50 6.19 31.07
C ILE A 172 -1.57 5.35 31.94
N ARG A 173 -0.77 4.48 31.34
CA ARG A 173 0.13 3.56 32.04
C ARG A 173 1.14 4.29 32.96
N TYR A 174 1.70 5.38 32.45
CA TYR A 174 2.71 6.17 33.16
C TYR A 174 2.15 7.41 33.85
N ARG A 175 0.81 7.51 33.99
CA ARG A 175 0.10 8.62 34.69
C ARG A 175 0.54 10.01 34.21
N LYS A 176 0.77 10.16 32.90
CA LYS A 176 1.11 11.45 32.28
C LYS A 176 -0.13 12.34 32.22
N LYS A 177 0.02 13.63 32.52
CA LYS A 177 -1.09 14.60 32.50
C LYS A 177 -1.53 14.98 31.09
N ALA A 178 -0.67 14.82 30.08
CA ALA A 178 -0.95 15.21 28.69
C ALA A 178 -0.12 14.37 27.70
N ILE A 179 -0.60 14.33 26.46
CA ILE A 179 0.13 13.80 25.31
C ILE A 179 0.34 14.92 24.29
N TYR A 180 1.45 14.84 23.55
CA TYR A 180 1.72 15.75 22.44
C TYR A 180 1.30 15.11 21.13
N ILE A 181 0.48 15.81 20.35
CA ILE A 181 0.11 15.45 18.98
C ILE A 181 0.76 16.42 18.00
N TRP A 182 1.10 15.91 16.81
CA TRP A 182 1.62 16.76 15.75
C TRP A 182 0.47 17.45 14.99
N GLY A 183 0.72 18.70 14.58
CA GLY A 183 -0.25 19.48 13.84
C GLY A 183 -1.26 20.20 14.76
N ASN A 184 -2.34 20.67 14.17
CA ASN A 184 -3.34 21.52 14.80
C ASN A 184 -4.66 20.80 15.15
N GLY A 185 -4.73 19.48 14.94
CA GLY A 185 -5.92 18.66 15.21
C GLY A 185 -7.09 18.84 14.21
N LYS A 186 -6.96 19.72 13.21
CA LYS A 186 -8.05 20.00 12.25
C LYS A 186 -8.19 18.98 11.10
N PRO A 187 -7.11 18.32 10.61
CA PRO A 187 -7.25 17.39 9.50
C PRO A 187 -8.17 16.22 9.80
N LEU A 188 -9.13 16.00 8.93
CA LEU A 188 -10.00 14.81 8.97
C LEU A 188 -9.29 13.62 8.32
N ARG A 189 -9.56 12.42 8.81
CA ARG A 189 -9.02 11.17 8.29
C ARG A 189 -10.11 10.11 8.28
N GLU A 190 -10.17 9.38 7.19
CA GLU A 190 -10.99 8.17 7.08
C GLU A 190 -10.18 6.97 7.57
N LEU A 191 -10.84 6.11 8.34
CA LEU A 191 -10.26 4.90 8.95
C LEU A 191 -11.08 3.68 8.53
N ILE A 192 -10.45 2.53 8.33
CA ILE A 192 -11.08 1.27 7.98
C ILE A 192 -10.48 0.10 8.76
#